data_2e1492075c4a75c1700657b7bf622c6d
#
_entry.id   2e1492075c4a75c1700657b7bf622c6d
#
_cell.length_a   1.000
_cell.length_b   1.000
_cell.length_c   1.000
_cell.angle_alpha   90.00
_cell.angle_beta   90.00
_cell.angle_gamma   90.00
#
_symmetry.space_group_name_H-M   'P 1'
#
loop_
_entity.id
_entity.type
_entity.pdbx_description
1 polymer ?
#
loop_
_entity_poly.entity_id
_entity_poly.type
_entity_poly.pdbx_seq_one_letter_code
_entity_poly.pdbx_strand_id
1 'polypeptide(L)'
;MRKAWSILPEEWKPILTERGLRAFRADQILQSLYRDYITDWDQATTLPKDFREALKVEFPITKAETLDVSKSADGTQKLLIGFEDGNSVETVLIPATGRFTQCISTQVGCAIGCAFCASGSRGVVRSLTADEIVAEYMAGRRLGEITNIVVMGMGEPFANYDETIRALKLINAGKGPNLGARHITLSTCGVVPGFAKLAAEGIQFELSVSLHAPNDELRSQLMPVNNRWHIDELLETCAAYTNKTKRIITFEYTVIKGVNDSRACAEELARQVRRVPMAKVNLIPLSPVSHRPDFKTPDDQTMLMFLDVLMKNHVQTMLRRSRGKDANAACGQLRLRHLEG
;
A
#
# COMPACT_ATOMS: atom_id res chain seq x y z
N MET A 1 -5.42 24.80 0.39
CA MET A 1 -6.06 24.70 1.72
C MET A 1 -5.66 23.35 2.32
N ARG A 2 -5.23 23.30 3.60
CA ARG A 2 -4.86 22.03 4.25
C ARG A 2 -6.14 21.33 4.73
N LYS A 3 -6.28 20.07 4.41
CA LYS A 3 -7.39 19.23 4.92
C LYS A 3 -7.06 18.71 6.33
N ALA A 4 -8.08 18.46 7.17
CA ALA A 4 -7.90 18.04 8.56
C ALA A 4 -7.07 16.75 8.70
N TRP A 5 -7.31 15.77 7.85
CA TRP A 5 -6.57 14.50 7.85
C TRP A 5 -5.17 14.56 7.23
N SER A 6 -4.70 15.75 6.78
CA SER A 6 -3.30 15.96 6.39
C SER A 6 -2.44 16.60 7.48
N ILE A 7 -3.02 16.91 8.64
CA ILE A 7 -2.34 17.61 9.75
C ILE A 7 -1.88 16.59 10.79
N LEU A 8 -0.57 16.52 11.02
CA LEU A 8 0.00 15.66 12.06
C LEU A 8 -0.47 16.09 13.47
N PRO A 9 -0.67 15.16 14.40
CA PRO A 9 -1.15 15.48 15.75
C PRO A 9 -0.35 16.58 16.46
N GLU A 10 0.96 16.60 16.27
CA GLU A 10 1.85 17.62 16.85
C GLU A 10 1.70 19.01 16.20
N GLU A 11 1.24 19.08 14.96
CA GLU A 11 1.04 20.34 14.24
C GLU A 11 -0.22 21.10 14.73
N TRP A 12 -1.21 20.41 15.31
CA TRP A 12 -2.44 21.04 15.76
C TRP A 12 -2.23 22.07 16.88
N LYS A 13 -1.34 21.79 17.85
CA LYS A 13 -1.09 22.71 18.96
C LYS A 13 -0.53 24.05 18.50
N PRO A 14 0.53 24.13 17.69
CA PRO A 14 1.01 25.40 17.13
C PRO A 14 -0.09 26.15 16.36
N ILE A 15 -0.81 25.44 15.47
CA ILE A 15 -1.90 26.02 14.66
C ILE A 15 -2.96 26.69 15.55
N LEU A 16 -3.34 26.06 16.65
CA LEU A 16 -4.34 26.60 17.58
C LEU A 16 -3.79 27.77 18.40
N THR A 17 -2.54 27.69 18.85
CA THR A 17 -1.90 28.73 19.64
C THR A 17 -1.76 30.03 18.85
N GLU A 18 -1.37 29.96 17.58
CA GLU A 18 -1.30 31.09 16.66
C GLU A 18 -2.65 31.81 16.48
N ARG A 19 -3.76 31.08 16.68
CA ARG A 19 -5.14 31.63 16.66
C ARG A 19 -5.68 32.06 18.01
N GLY A 20 -4.84 32.08 19.04
CA GLY A 20 -5.25 32.42 20.41
C GLY A 20 -6.14 31.36 21.07
N LEU A 21 -6.18 30.13 20.53
CA LEU A 21 -6.97 29.03 21.06
C LEU A 21 -6.16 28.19 22.05
N ARG A 22 -6.86 27.59 23.01
CA ARG A 22 -6.22 26.74 24.03
C ARG A 22 -5.70 25.42 23.43
N ALA A 23 -4.46 25.05 23.74
CA ALA A 23 -3.77 23.88 23.20
C ALA A 23 -4.50 22.53 23.41
N PHE A 24 -5.31 22.39 24.47
CA PHE A 24 -6.09 21.17 24.72
C PHE A 24 -7.16 20.89 23.65
N ARG A 25 -7.55 21.93 22.86
CA ARG A 25 -8.47 21.75 21.73
C ARG A 25 -7.92 20.80 20.67
N ALA A 26 -6.59 20.66 20.57
CA ALA A 26 -5.96 19.69 19.69
C ALA A 26 -6.39 18.24 20.04
N ASP A 27 -6.46 17.90 21.32
CA ASP A 27 -6.87 16.56 21.73
C ASP A 27 -8.36 16.30 21.42
N GLN A 28 -9.22 17.33 21.54
CA GLN A 28 -10.63 17.22 21.13
C GLN A 28 -10.80 17.03 19.62
N ILE A 29 -10.02 17.77 18.81
CA ILE A 29 -9.99 17.60 17.35
C ILE A 29 -9.58 16.16 16.99
N LEU A 30 -8.47 15.68 17.56
CA LEU A 30 -7.96 14.32 17.27
C LEU A 30 -8.92 13.23 17.74
N GLN A 31 -9.57 13.42 18.90
CA GLN A 31 -10.63 12.53 19.37
C GLN A 31 -11.75 12.45 18.34
N SER A 32 -12.29 13.60 17.91
CA SER A 32 -13.38 13.64 16.94
C SER A 32 -12.99 12.97 15.61
N LEU A 33 -11.80 13.27 15.07
CA LEU A 33 -11.35 12.74 13.78
C LEU A 33 -11.09 11.22 13.82
N TYR A 34 -10.43 10.70 14.86
CA TYR A 34 -9.84 9.36 14.84
C TYR A 34 -10.49 8.36 15.81
N ARG A 35 -11.37 8.81 16.72
CA ARG A 35 -12.12 7.96 17.66
C ARG A 35 -13.62 8.01 17.41
N ASP A 36 -14.15 9.22 17.19
CA ASP A 36 -15.57 9.41 16.91
C ASP A 36 -15.89 9.24 15.42
N TYR A 37 -14.85 9.13 14.56
CA TYR A 37 -14.94 8.90 13.11
C TYR A 37 -15.81 9.91 12.37
N ILE A 38 -15.78 11.20 12.79
CA ILE A 38 -16.58 12.25 12.16
C ILE A 38 -16.22 12.40 10.66
N THR A 39 -17.23 12.75 9.87
CA THR A 39 -17.10 13.09 8.45
C THR A 39 -17.41 14.54 8.16
N ASP A 40 -17.93 15.24 9.16
CA ASP A 40 -18.23 16.67 9.15
C ASP A 40 -17.98 17.26 10.54
N TRP A 41 -17.50 18.50 10.59
CA TRP A 41 -17.21 19.19 11.86
C TRP A 41 -18.45 19.44 12.71
N ASP A 42 -19.67 19.43 12.14
CA ASP A 42 -20.90 19.52 12.94
C ASP A 42 -21.06 18.38 13.94
N GLN A 43 -20.47 17.23 13.63
CA GLN A 43 -20.49 16.06 14.51
C GLN A 43 -19.54 16.19 15.72
N ALA A 44 -18.58 17.14 15.68
CA ALA A 44 -17.62 17.38 16.77
C ALA A 44 -18.26 18.19 17.92
N THR A 45 -19.30 17.68 18.56
CA THR A 45 -20.14 18.41 19.54
C THR A 45 -19.39 18.84 20.81
N THR A 46 -18.20 18.28 21.08
CA THR A 46 -17.31 18.71 22.16
C THR A 46 -16.60 20.04 21.87
N LEU A 47 -16.65 20.51 20.61
CA LEU A 47 -16.10 21.79 20.18
C LEU A 47 -17.19 22.87 20.13
N PRO A 48 -16.88 24.14 20.51
CA PRO A 48 -17.80 25.24 20.34
C PRO A 48 -18.28 25.42 18.90
N LYS A 49 -19.52 25.86 18.71
CA LYS A 49 -20.12 26.03 17.40
C LYS A 49 -19.28 26.94 16.48
N ASP A 50 -18.90 28.12 16.96
CA ASP A 50 -18.12 29.08 16.17
C ASP A 50 -16.76 28.50 15.74
N PHE A 51 -16.15 27.67 16.61
CA PHE A 51 -14.90 27.01 16.30
C PHE A 51 -15.09 25.91 15.23
N ARG A 52 -16.18 25.15 15.28
CA ARG A 52 -16.50 24.16 14.23
C ARG A 52 -16.71 24.84 12.87
N GLU A 53 -17.41 25.97 12.81
CA GLU A 53 -17.56 26.74 11.58
C GLU A 53 -16.22 27.22 11.02
N ALA A 54 -15.33 27.71 11.88
CA ALA A 54 -13.97 28.06 11.46
C ALA A 54 -13.18 26.85 10.91
N LEU A 55 -13.28 25.68 11.57
CA LEU A 55 -12.63 24.45 11.10
C LEU A 55 -13.15 23.96 9.76
N LYS A 56 -14.45 24.10 9.47
CA LYS A 56 -15.02 23.76 8.15
C LYS A 56 -14.36 24.56 7.03
N VAL A 57 -14.10 25.83 7.28
CA VAL A 57 -13.50 26.72 6.27
C VAL A 57 -11.99 26.50 6.16
N GLU A 58 -11.28 26.46 7.29
CA GLU A 58 -9.81 26.45 7.30
C GLU A 58 -9.21 25.04 7.11
N PHE A 59 -9.86 24.03 7.68
CA PHE A 59 -9.40 22.63 7.72
C PHE A 59 -10.55 21.68 7.43
N PRO A 60 -11.15 21.72 6.23
CA PRO A 60 -12.24 20.83 5.90
C PRO A 60 -11.81 19.37 6.00
N ILE A 61 -12.74 18.50 6.39
CA ILE A 61 -12.53 17.05 6.36
C ILE A 61 -12.68 16.57 4.91
N THR A 62 -11.76 15.71 4.48
CA THR A 62 -11.79 15.14 3.14
C THR A 62 -13.04 14.29 2.96
N LYS A 63 -13.81 14.57 1.93
CA LYS A 63 -14.96 13.76 1.56
C LYS A 63 -14.46 12.55 0.77
N ALA A 64 -14.71 11.39 1.32
CA ALA A 64 -14.48 10.10 0.66
C ALA A 64 -15.71 9.23 0.90
N GLU A 65 -16.32 8.79 -0.17
CA GLU A 65 -17.57 8.02 -0.15
C GLU A 65 -17.31 6.58 -0.60
N THR A 66 -17.92 5.61 0.08
CA THR A 66 -17.91 4.23 -0.40
C THR A 66 -19.00 4.08 -1.45
N LEU A 67 -18.59 4.01 -2.71
CA LEU A 67 -19.49 3.93 -3.88
C LEU A 67 -19.97 2.50 -4.14
N ASP A 68 -19.15 1.48 -3.85
CA ASP A 68 -19.46 0.07 -4.07
C ASP A 68 -18.73 -0.82 -3.07
N VAL A 69 -19.32 -1.98 -2.77
CA VAL A 69 -18.75 -3.00 -1.88
C VAL A 69 -18.92 -4.38 -2.53
N SER A 70 -17.84 -4.98 -2.95
CA SER A 70 -17.79 -6.37 -3.44
C SER A 70 -17.29 -7.30 -2.34
N LYS A 71 -18.02 -8.39 -2.06
CA LYS A 71 -17.67 -9.37 -1.01
C LYS A 71 -17.29 -10.71 -1.62
N SER A 72 -16.21 -11.29 -1.10
CA SER A 72 -15.73 -12.64 -1.46
C SER A 72 -16.24 -13.67 -0.46
N ALA A 73 -16.33 -14.92 -0.90
CA ALA A 73 -16.71 -16.05 -0.05
C ALA A 73 -15.75 -16.28 1.15
N ASP A 74 -14.50 -15.86 1.04
CA ASP A 74 -13.50 -15.95 2.11
C ASP A 74 -13.57 -14.80 3.13
N GLY A 75 -14.60 -13.95 3.03
CA GLY A 75 -14.83 -12.79 3.89
C GLY A 75 -14.07 -11.52 3.47
N THR A 76 -13.22 -11.59 2.44
CA THR A 76 -12.53 -10.41 1.87
C THR A 76 -13.58 -9.44 1.30
N GLN A 77 -13.40 -8.14 1.56
CA GLN A 77 -14.27 -7.10 1.02
C GLN A 77 -13.43 -6.10 0.23
N LYS A 78 -13.89 -5.75 -0.96
CA LYS A 78 -13.31 -4.68 -1.78
C LYS A 78 -14.27 -3.52 -1.80
N LEU A 79 -13.78 -2.35 -1.41
CA LEU A 79 -14.53 -1.09 -1.42
C LEU A 79 -14.04 -0.24 -2.58
N LEU A 80 -14.96 0.41 -3.28
CA LEU A 80 -14.68 1.48 -4.21
C LEU A 80 -14.86 2.81 -3.47
N ILE A 81 -13.79 3.56 -3.32
CA ILE A 81 -13.77 4.85 -2.60
C ILE A 81 -13.72 5.98 -3.62
N GLY A 82 -14.77 6.80 -3.67
CA GLY A 82 -14.87 7.99 -4.51
C GLY A 82 -14.41 9.25 -3.80
N PHE A 83 -13.80 10.18 -4.55
CA PHE A 83 -13.34 11.49 -4.10
C PHE A 83 -14.13 12.64 -4.73
N GLU A 84 -13.97 13.86 -4.21
CA GLU A 84 -14.70 15.07 -4.63
C GLU A 84 -14.49 15.44 -6.11
N ASP A 85 -13.37 15.02 -6.71
CA ASP A 85 -13.04 15.27 -8.11
C ASP A 85 -13.62 14.24 -9.10
N GLY A 86 -14.44 13.31 -8.62
CA GLY A 86 -15.05 12.23 -9.40
C GLY A 86 -14.12 11.02 -9.63
N ASN A 87 -12.87 11.08 -9.20
CA ASN A 87 -11.98 9.94 -9.24
C ASN A 87 -12.27 8.95 -8.10
N SER A 88 -11.83 7.71 -8.28
CA SER A 88 -11.99 6.66 -7.27
C SER A 88 -10.79 5.73 -7.20
N VAL A 89 -10.64 5.06 -6.06
CA VAL A 89 -9.68 3.98 -5.86
C VAL A 89 -10.34 2.78 -5.21
N GLU A 90 -9.75 1.61 -5.38
CA GLU A 90 -10.19 0.40 -4.68
C GLU A 90 -9.29 0.14 -3.46
N THR A 91 -9.92 -0.18 -2.32
CA THR A 91 -9.25 -0.67 -1.09
C THR A 91 -9.79 -2.04 -0.73
N VAL A 92 -8.98 -2.90 -0.11
CA VAL A 92 -9.40 -4.27 0.21
C VAL A 92 -9.23 -4.55 1.70
N LEU A 93 -10.29 -5.06 2.32
CA LEU A 93 -10.31 -5.53 3.70
C LEU A 93 -10.17 -7.05 3.72
N ILE A 94 -9.14 -7.55 4.36
CA ILE A 94 -8.77 -8.97 4.36
C ILE A 94 -8.81 -9.48 5.79
N PRO A 95 -9.90 -10.21 6.19
CA PRO A 95 -9.99 -10.82 7.50
C PRO A 95 -9.13 -12.09 7.59
N ALA A 96 -8.50 -12.27 8.75
CA ALA A 96 -7.84 -13.51 9.12
C ALA A 96 -7.92 -13.69 10.64
N THR A 97 -7.63 -14.88 11.16
CA THR A 97 -7.64 -15.11 12.61
C THR A 97 -6.68 -14.17 13.34
N GLY A 98 -7.22 -13.34 14.23
CA GLY A 98 -6.45 -12.34 14.99
C GLY A 98 -5.86 -11.19 14.16
N ARG A 99 -6.27 -11.06 12.88
CA ARG A 99 -5.73 -10.04 11.99
C ARG A 99 -6.79 -9.52 11.03
N PHE A 100 -6.90 -8.20 10.91
CA PHE A 100 -7.73 -7.54 9.91
C PHE A 100 -6.88 -6.54 9.13
N THR A 101 -6.53 -6.91 7.89
CA THR A 101 -5.60 -6.14 7.05
C THR A 101 -6.36 -5.28 6.05
N GLN A 102 -5.98 -4.02 5.94
CA GLN A 102 -6.42 -3.17 4.83
C GLN A 102 -5.29 -3.00 3.81
N CYS A 103 -5.61 -3.25 2.54
CA CYS A 103 -4.76 -2.95 1.39
C CYS A 103 -5.16 -1.59 0.85
N ILE A 104 -4.28 -0.58 0.95
CA ILE A 104 -4.54 0.80 0.57
C ILE A 104 -3.81 1.19 -0.71
N SER A 105 -4.40 2.18 -1.40
CA SER A 105 -3.94 2.77 -2.66
C SER A 105 -3.18 4.07 -2.43
N THR A 106 -2.34 4.48 -3.39
CA THR A 106 -1.57 5.74 -3.33
C THR A 106 -1.77 6.62 -4.55
N GLN A 107 -2.36 6.08 -5.61
CA GLN A 107 -2.62 6.79 -6.86
C GLN A 107 -3.94 6.32 -7.46
N VAL A 108 -4.57 7.16 -8.26
CA VAL A 108 -5.65 6.79 -9.17
C VAL A 108 -5.00 6.22 -10.43
N GLY A 109 -5.02 4.87 -10.55
CA GLY A 109 -4.20 4.15 -11.54
C GLY A 109 -2.75 3.96 -11.10
N CYS A 110 -1.85 3.62 -12.03
CA CYS A 110 -0.42 3.41 -11.75
C CYS A 110 0.42 3.65 -12.99
N ALA A 111 1.48 4.47 -12.88
CA ALA A 111 2.36 4.80 -14.01
C ALA A 111 3.35 3.68 -14.37
N ILE A 112 3.52 2.65 -13.54
CA ILE A 112 4.57 1.64 -13.71
C ILE A 112 4.26 0.70 -14.88
N GLY A 113 2.99 0.36 -15.11
CA GLY A 113 2.58 -0.45 -16.24
C GLY A 113 3.01 -1.92 -16.16
N CYS A 114 3.10 -2.51 -14.96
CA CYS A 114 3.42 -3.94 -14.81
C CYS A 114 2.44 -4.80 -15.59
N ALA A 115 2.96 -5.72 -16.45
CA ALA A 115 2.16 -6.50 -17.39
C ALA A 115 1.09 -7.41 -16.73
N PHE A 116 1.28 -7.79 -15.47
CA PHE A 116 0.40 -8.67 -14.70
C PHE A 116 -0.53 -7.90 -13.74
N CYS A 117 -0.60 -6.55 -13.81
CA CYS A 117 -1.33 -5.72 -12.86
C CYS A 117 -2.37 -4.84 -13.56
N ALA A 118 -3.64 -5.00 -13.19
CA ALA A 118 -4.74 -4.23 -13.76
C ALA A 118 -4.67 -2.72 -13.44
N SER A 119 -4.07 -2.34 -12.30
CA SER A 119 -3.93 -0.92 -11.92
C SER A 119 -3.07 -0.11 -12.88
N GLY A 120 -2.09 -0.76 -13.54
CA GLY A 120 -1.20 -0.12 -14.51
C GLY A 120 -1.70 -0.13 -15.96
N SER A 121 -2.77 -0.86 -16.26
CA SER A 121 -3.23 -1.09 -17.64
C SER A 121 -3.70 0.18 -18.38
N ARG A 122 -4.11 1.21 -17.63
CA ARG A 122 -4.60 2.50 -18.15
C ARG A 122 -3.73 3.70 -17.71
N GLY A 123 -2.54 3.42 -17.16
CA GLY A 123 -1.65 4.47 -16.66
C GLY A 123 -2.12 5.07 -15.33
N VAL A 124 -1.59 6.24 -15.00
CA VAL A 124 -1.93 7.02 -13.81
C VAL A 124 -2.70 8.27 -14.20
N VAL A 125 -3.79 8.56 -13.47
CA VAL A 125 -4.55 9.81 -13.59
C VAL A 125 -3.92 10.87 -12.70
N ARG A 126 -3.75 10.57 -11.41
CA ARG A 126 -3.10 11.43 -10.41
C ARG A 126 -2.62 10.65 -9.18
N SER A 127 -1.75 11.25 -8.42
CA SER A 127 -1.44 10.80 -7.07
C SER A 127 -2.56 11.16 -6.08
N LEU A 128 -2.73 10.36 -5.04
CA LEU A 128 -3.57 10.70 -3.89
C LEU A 128 -2.82 11.65 -2.96
N THR A 129 -3.53 12.57 -2.35
CA THR A 129 -3.02 13.39 -1.25
C THR A 129 -3.01 12.59 0.06
N ALA A 130 -2.23 13.03 1.06
CA ALA A 130 -2.15 12.33 2.34
C ALA A 130 -3.51 12.19 3.04
N ASP A 131 -4.34 13.21 2.96
CA ASP A 131 -5.70 13.20 3.52
C ASP A 131 -6.63 12.22 2.77
N GLU A 132 -6.48 12.04 1.45
CA GLU A 132 -7.22 11.03 0.70
C GLU A 132 -6.81 9.60 1.08
N ILE A 133 -5.50 9.35 1.26
CA ILE A 133 -5.00 8.05 1.74
C ILE A 133 -5.51 7.76 3.17
N VAL A 134 -5.52 8.78 4.04
CA VAL A 134 -6.10 8.64 5.38
C VAL A 134 -7.62 8.42 5.31
N ALA A 135 -8.33 9.12 4.42
CA ALA A 135 -9.77 8.95 4.22
C ALA A 135 -10.12 7.52 3.75
N GLU A 136 -9.34 6.97 2.83
CA GLU A 136 -9.43 5.56 2.40
C GLU A 136 -9.24 4.60 3.58
N TYR A 137 -8.20 4.82 4.40
CA TYR A 137 -7.98 4.04 5.62
C TYR A 137 -9.17 4.14 6.60
N MET A 138 -9.68 5.34 6.82
CA MET A 138 -10.81 5.57 7.73
C MET A 138 -12.10 4.91 7.23
N ALA A 139 -12.31 4.79 5.91
CA ALA A 139 -13.42 4.04 5.34
C ALA A 139 -13.39 2.56 5.76
N GLY A 140 -12.22 1.92 5.70
CA GLY A 140 -12.03 0.55 6.19
C GLY A 140 -12.19 0.44 7.72
N ARG A 141 -11.68 1.41 8.46
CA ARG A 141 -11.73 1.45 9.93
C ARG A 141 -13.16 1.50 10.49
N ARG A 142 -14.10 2.09 9.75
CA ARG A 142 -15.53 2.10 10.11
C ARG A 142 -16.17 0.72 10.04
N LEU A 143 -15.60 -0.21 9.27
CA LEU A 143 -16.10 -1.58 9.10
C LEU A 143 -15.44 -2.59 10.05
N GLY A 144 -14.38 -2.21 10.74
CA GLY A 144 -13.71 -3.07 11.72
C GLY A 144 -12.37 -2.50 12.20
N GLU A 145 -11.84 -3.10 13.24
CA GLU A 145 -10.56 -2.71 13.79
C GLU A 145 -9.40 -3.18 12.89
N ILE A 146 -8.85 -2.27 12.11
CA ILE A 146 -7.69 -2.54 11.24
C ILE A 146 -6.46 -2.79 12.12
N THR A 147 -5.91 -3.98 12.04
CA THR A 147 -4.69 -4.38 12.76
C THR A 147 -3.43 -4.25 11.94
N ASN A 148 -3.56 -4.24 10.62
CA ASN A 148 -2.44 -4.15 9.67
C ASN A 148 -2.81 -3.37 8.42
N ILE A 149 -1.82 -2.70 7.83
CA ILE A 149 -1.93 -2.09 6.51
C ILE A 149 -0.88 -2.68 5.58
N VAL A 150 -1.26 -2.88 4.31
CA VAL A 150 -0.33 -3.11 3.21
C VAL A 150 -0.57 -2.05 2.13
N VAL A 151 0.46 -1.31 1.76
CA VAL A 151 0.42 -0.33 0.67
C VAL A 151 0.73 -1.08 -0.62
N MET A 152 -0.25 -1.87 -1.08
CA MET A 152 -0.17 -2.77 -2.23
C MET A 152 -1.41 -2.65 -3.14
N GLY A 153 -2.18 -1.58 -2.96
CA GLY A 153 -3.32 -1.22 -3.79
C GLY A 153 -2.90 -0.59 -5.11
N MET A 154 -3.66 0.39 -5.57
CA MET A 154 -3.37 1.10 -6.81
C MET A 154 -2.25 2.13 -6.59
N GLY A 155 -1.28 2.18 -7.51
CA GLY A 155 -0.18 3.14 -7.52
C GLY A 155 1.16 2.60 -7.04
N GLU A 156 2.21 3.41 -7.25
CA GLU A 156 3.57 3.18 -6.75
C GLU A 156 3.86 4.17 -5.61
N PRO A 157 4.01 3.69 -4.37
CA PRO A 157 4.21 4.58 -3.21
C PRO A 157 5.42 5.50 -3.33
N PHE A 158 6.51 5.03 -3.93
CA PHE A 158 7.72 5.86 -4.09
C PHE A 158 7.60 6.89 -5.20
N ALA A 159 6.64 6.75 -6.11
CA ALA A 159 6.27 7.80 -7.07
C ALA A 159 5.36 8.88 -6.45
N ASN A 160 4.71 8.56 -5.31
CA ASN A 160 3.92 9.48 -4.48
C ASN A 160 4.48 9.53 -3.05
N TYR A 161 5.80 9.65 -2.92
CA TYR A 161 6.52 9.41 -1.68
C TYR A 161 6.04 10.30 -0.52
N ASP A 162 6.07 11.61 -0.71
CA ASP A 162 5.86 12.57 0.39
C ASP A 162 4.44 12.47 0.97
N GLU A 163 3.42 12.36 0.11
CA GLU A 163 2.03 12.20 0.53
C GLU A 163 1.79 10.83 1.18
N THR A 164 2.37 9.76 0.62
CA THR A 164 2.27 8.41 1.18
C THR A 164 2.89 8.35 2.58
N ILE A 165 4.13 8.82 2.73
CA ILE A 165 4.81 8.78 4.04
C ILE A 165 4.09 9.67 5.05
N ARG A 166 3.58 10.83 4.64
CA ARG A 166 2.78 11.69 5.51
C ARG A 166 1.52 10.97 6.00
N ALA A 167 0.78 10.31 5.11
CA ALA A 167 -0.40 9.52 5.48
C ALA A 167 -0.05 8.39 6.46
N LEU A 168 1.03 7.64 6.20
CA LEU A 168 1.45 6.56 7.08
C LEU A 168 1.92 7.06 8.45
N LYS A 169 2.56 8.22 8.53
CA LYS A 169 2.89 8.90 9.81
C LYS A 169 1.63 9.26 10.59
N LEU A 170 0.61 9.80 9.92
CA LEU A 170 -0.69 10.11 10.52
C LEU A 170 -1.36 8.86 11.09
N ILE A 171 -1.40 7.77 10.33
CA ILE A 171 -1.98 6.49 10.75
C ILE A 171 -1.19 5.86 11.91
N ASN A 172 0.14 6.01 11.92
CA ASN A 172 1.01 5.50 12.99
C ASN A 172 0.99 6.36 14.25
N ALA A 173 0.60 7.63 14.15
CA ALA A 173 0.69 8.59 15.26
C ALA A 173 -0.10 8.13 16.50
N GLY A 174 0.52 8.20 17.69
CA GLY A 174 -0.07 7.74 18.95
C GLY A 174 -1.38 8.45 19.35
N LYS A 175 -1.53 9.72 18.97
CA LYS A 175 -2.79 10.49 19.13
C LYS A 175 -3.72 10.42 17.92
N GLY A 176 -3.30 9.73 16.84
CA GLY A 176 -4.11 9.40 15.69
C GLY A 176 -4.72 7.99 15.81
N PRO A 177 -4.81 7.25 14.71
CA PRO A 177 -5.26 5.86 14.70
C PRO A 177 -4.39 4.92 15.55
N ASN A 178 -3.12 5.26 15.76
CA ASN A 178 -2.15 4.53 16.58
C ASN A 178 -1.85 3.11 16.09
N LEU A 179 -1.78 2.92 14.77
CA LEU A 179 -1.36 1.64 14.20
C LEU A 179 0.18 1.54 14.27
N GLY A 180 0.70 0.55 14.95
CA GLY A 180 2.14 0.36 15.13
C GLY A 180 2.89 0.25 13.79
N ALA A 181 4.05 0.88 13.66
CA ALA A 181 4.81 0.95 12.41
C ALA A 181 5.12 -0.43 11.80
N ARG A 182 5.36 -1.46 12.64
CA ARG A 182 5.61 -2.86 12.19
C ARG A 182 4.35 -3.56 11.65
N HIS A 183 3.19 -2.97 11.81
CA HIS A 183 1.92 -3.43 11.23
C HIS A 183 1.61 -2.74 9.89
N ILE A 184 2.52 -1.91 9.41
CA ILE A 184 2.42 -1.20 8.13
C ILE A 184 3.50 -1.73 7.20
N THR A 185 3.09 -2.35 6.08
CA THR A 185 3.99 -2.82 5.03
C THR A 185 3.91 -1.87 3.85
N LEU A 186 5.02 -1.22 3.53
CA LEU A 186 5.18 -0.42 2.32
C LEU A 186 5.73 -1.32 1.21
N SER A 187 5.11 -1.30 0.03
CA SER A 187 5.57 -2.09 -1.12
C SER A 187 5.93 -1.18 -2.28
N THR A 188 7.08 -1.42 -2.91
CA THR A 188 7.54 -0.66 -4.08
C THR A 188 7.97 -1.58 -5.21
N CYS A 189 7.76 -1.15 -6.44
CA CYS A 189 8.31 -1.81 -7.62
C CYS A 189 9.83 -1.59 -7.83
N GLY A 190 10.48 -0.86 -6.91
CA GLY A 190 11.92 -0.61 -6.97
C GLY A 190 12.30 0.75 -7.54
N VAL A 191 11.57 1.81 -7.21
CA VAL A 191 11.96 3.19 -7.49
C VAL A 191 13.11 3.58 -6.56
N VAL A 192 14.35 3.39 -7.04
CA VAL A 192 15.59 3.45 -6.26
C VAL A 192 15.75 4.68 -5.35
N PRO A 193 15.46 5.92 -5.79
CA PRO A 193 15.62 7.10 -4.92
C PRO A 193 14.77 7.07 -3.64
N GLY A 194 13.66 6.33 -3.63
CA GLY A 194 12.77 6.22 -2.47
C GLY A 194 13.38 5.48 -1.28
N PHE A 195 14.31 4.55 -1.53
CA PHE A 195 14.94 3.76 -0.45
C PHE A 195 15.79 4.63 0.49
N ALA A 196 16.60 5.54 -0.07
CA ALA A 196 17.43 6.43 0.72
C ALA A 196 16.59 7.39 1.58
N LYS A 197 15.49 7.90 1.01
CA LYS A 197 14.49 8.72 1.73
C LYS A 197 13.87 7.92 2.87
N LEU A 198 13.36 6.71 2.59
CA LEU A 198 12.72 5.86 3.61
C LEU A 198 13.70 5.49 4.75
N ALA A 199 14.96 5.19 4.41
CA ALA A 199 15.97 4.90 5.41
C ALA A 199 16.33 6.11 6.30
N ALA A 200 16.07 7.34 5.84
CA ALA A 200 16.26 8.57 6.59
C ALA A 200 15.09 8.91 7.52
N GLU A 201 13.89 8.39 7.26
CA GLU A 201 12.71 8.63 8.10
C GLU A 201 12.83 8.09 9.53
N GLY A 202 13.67 7.07 9.74
CA GLY A 202 13.85 6.44 11.05
C GLY A 202 12.64 5.65 11.55
N ILE A 203 11.58 5.50 10.74
CA ILE A 203 10.35 4.79 11.09
C ILE A 203 10.49 3.31 10.70
N GLN A 204 9.97 2.43 11.54
CA GLN A 204 10.11 0.99 11.37
C GLN A 204 8.98 0.36 10.54
N PHE A 205 8.64 0.92 9.39
CA PHE A 205 7.73 0.26 8.45
C PHE A 205 8.36 -1.02 7.89
N GLU A 206 7.57 -2.05 7.64
CA GLU A 206 8.00 -3.22 6.88
C GLU A 206 8.14 -2.82 5.40
N LEU A 207 9.17 -3.33 4.71
CA LEU A 207 9.41 -3.02 3.30
C LEU A 207 9.31 -4.29 2.45
N SER A 208 8.42 -4.26 1.45
CA SER A 208 8.36 -5.23 0.36
C SER A 208 8.87 -4.61 -0.95
N VAL A 209 9.56 -5.42 -1.74
CA VAL A 209 10.06 -5.03 -3.07
C VAL A 209 9.56 -5.99 -4.11
N SER A 210 8.81 -5.49 -5.07
CA SER A 210 8.32 -6.23 -6.22
C SER A 210 9.48 -6.56 -7.17
N LEU A 211 9.97 -7.79 -7.12
CA LEU A 211 11.05 -8.27 -7.98
C LEU A 211 10.49 -8.98 -9.23
N HIS A 212 9.64 -9.98 -9.03
CA HIS A 212 8.84 -10.74 -10.00
C HIS A 212 9.60 -11.40 -11.16
N ALA A 213 10.89 -11.19 -11.29
CA ALA A 213 11.76 -11.84 -12.26
C ALA A 213 13.17 -12.02 -11.69
N PRO A 214 13.92 -13.03 -12.13
CA PRO A 214 15.27 -13.30 -11.64
C PRO A 214 16.36 -12.52 -12.38
N ASN A 215 16.05 -11.99 -13.58
CA ASN A 215 16.99 -11.26 -14.46
C ASN A 215 16.32 -10.08 -15.16
N ASP A 216 17.13 -9.21 -15.76
CA ASP A 216 16.69 -7.98 -16.40
C ASP A 216 15.84 -8.22 -17.63
N GLU A 217 16.10 -9.28 -18.40
CA GLU A 217 15.34 -9.60 -19.61
C GLU A 217 13.87 -9.85 -19.26
N LEU A 218 13.59 -10.77 -18.34
CA LEU A 218 12.23 -11.06 -17.89
C LEU A 218 11.63 -9.88 -17.10
N ARG A 219 12.44 -9.22 -16.27
CA ARG A 219 11.93 -8.11 -15.46
C ARG A 219 11.50 -6.94 -16.33
N SER A 220 12.22 -6.60 -17.38
CA SER A 220 11.84 -5.52 -18.31
C SER A 220 10.55 -5.83 -19.07
N GLN A 221 10.30 -7.11 -19.40
CA GLN A 221 9.04 -7.56 -20.02
C GLN A 221 7.85 -7.47 -19.06
N LEU A 222 8.04 -7.81 -17.78
CA LEU A 222 6.98 -7.86 -16.77
C LEU A 222 6.78 -6.51 -16.07
N MET A 223 7.85 -5.74 -15.88
CA MET A 223 7.89 -4.51 -15.10
C MET A 223 8.74 -3.45 -15.81
N PRO A 224 8.15 -2.54 -16.60
CA PRO A 224 8.89 -1.53 -17.37
C PRO A 224 9.80 -0.61 -16.54
N VAL A 225 9.57 -0.50 -15.23
CA VAL A 225 10.44 0.23 -14.30
C VAL A 225 11.88 -0.27 -14.34
N ASN A 226 12.11 -1.53 -14.73
CA ASN A 226 13.44 -2.13 -14.88
C ASN A 226 14.30 -1.44 -15.96
N ASN A 227 13.68 -0.84 -16.96
CA ASN A 227 14.39 -0.07 -17.99
C ASN A 227 15.10 1.17 -17.43
N ARG A 228 14.68 1.64 -16.24
CA ARG A 228 15.30 2.76 -15.54
C ARG A 228 16.22 2.32 -14.40
N TRP A 229 15.84 1.27 -13.67
CA TRP A 229 16.60 0.73 -12.56
C TRP A 229 16.70 -0.79 -12.69
N HIS A 230 17.86 -1.23 -13.19
CA HIS A 230 18.16 -2.65 -13.40
C HIS A 230 18.26 -3.42 -12.09
N ILE A 231 18.17 -4.75 -12.17
CA ILE A 231 18.18 -5.63 -10.99
C ILE A 231 19.43 -5.41 -10.14
N ASP A 232 20.60 -5.24 -10.74
CA ASP A 232 21.85 -5.03 -10.00
C ASP A 232 21.78 -3.78 -9.11
N GLU A 233 21.39 -2.63 -9.68
CA GLU A 233 21.23 -1.37 -8.93
C GLU A 233 20.16 -1.50 -7.83
N LEU A 234 19.05 -2.19 -8.14
CA LEU A 234 17.99 -2.43 -7.17
C LEU A 234 18.48 -3.27 -5.99
N LEU A 235 19.20 -4.38 -6.25
CA LEU A 235 19.69 -5.26 -5.20
C LEU A 235 20.79 -4.59 -4.36
N GLU A 236 21.68 -3.82 -4.96
CA GLU A 236 22.68 -3.00 -4.25
C GLU A 236 21.98 -1.98 -3.34
N THR A 237 20.94 -1.33 -3.84
CA THR A 237 20.11 -0.39 -3.05
C THR A 237 19.42 -1.10 -1.89
N CYS A 238 18.85 -2.28 -2.12
CA CYS A 238 18.25 -3.10 -1.08
C CYS A 238 19.28 -3.53 -0.02
N ALA A 239 20.47 -3.94 -0.43
CA ALA A 239 21.55 -4.30 0.48
C ALA A 239 22.01 -3.10 1.33
N ALA A 240 22.15 -1.92 0.72
CA ALA A 240 22.46 -0.68 1.44
C ALA A 240 21.36 -0.32 2.47
N TYR A 241 20.08 -0.47 2.08
CA TYR A 241 18.95 -0.25 2.97
C TYR A 241 18.96 -1.18 4.18
N THR A 242 19.13 -2.50 3.97
CA THR A 242 19.15 -3.49 5.06
C THR A 242 20.35 -3.26 5.97
N ASN A 243 21.52 -2.92 5.42
CA ASN A 243 22.73 -2.61 6.19
C ASN A 243 22.55 -1.37 7.07
N LYS A 244 21.89 -0.34 6.56
CA LYS A 244 21.64 0.91 7.30
C LYS A 244 20.55 0.76 8.36
N THR A 245 19.43 0.14 8.00
CA THR A 245 18.23 0.09 8.86
C THR A 245 18.19 -1.12 9.78
N LYS A 246 18.97 -2.16 9.50
CA LYS A 246 18.91 -3.49 10.15
C LYS A 246 17.53 -4.14 10.05
N ARG A 247 16.81 -3.86 8.95
CA ARG A 247 15.47 -4.39 8.71
C ARG A 247 15.46 -5.36 7.54
N ILE A 248 14.57 -6.35 7.65
CA ILE A 248 14.36 -7.37 6.61
C ILE A 248 13.61 -6.73 5.44
N ILE A 249 14.06 -7.02 4.22
CA ILE A 249 13.30 -6.78 2.99
C ILE A 249 12.58 -8.06 2.58
N THR A 250 11.31 -7.94 2.17
CA THR A 250 10.56 -9.03 1.57
C THR A 250 10.51 -8.82 0.06
N PHE A 251 11.11 -9.72 -0.71
CA PHE A 251 10.93 -9.72 -2.16
C PHE A 251 9.61 -10.42 -2.52
N GLU A 252 8.74 -9.72 -3.22
CA GLU A 252 7.52 -10.28 -3.77
C GLU A 252 7.81 -10.86 -5.16
N TYR A 253 7.44 -12.12 -5.39
CA TYR A 253 7.65 -12.82 -6.66
C TYR A 253 6.35 -13.47 -7.11
N THR A 254 5.67 -12.86 -8.09
CA THR A 254 4.48 -13.42 -8.73
C THR A 254 4.92 -14.46 -9.74
N VAL A 255 4.55 -15.71 -9.51
CA VAL A 255 4.85 -16.83 -10.40
C VAL A 255 3.79 -16.91 -11.49
N ILE A 256 4.22 -16.87 -12.76
CA ILE A 256 3.37 -16.84 -13.96
C ILE A 256 3.72 -18.08 -14.81
N LYS A 257 2.73 -18.95 -15.05
CA LYS A 257 2.92 -20.21 -15.77
C LYS A 257 3.52 -19.98 -17.16
N GLY A 258 4.62 -20.70 -17.45
CA GLY A 258 5.32 -20.65 -18.73
C GLY A 258 6.11 -19.36 -18.99
N VAL A 259 6.24 -18.45 -18.00
CA VAL A 259 6.96 -17.19 -18.14
C VAL A 259 8.18 -17.15 -17.21
N ASN A 260 7.96 -17.20 -15.91
CA ASN A 260 9.01 -17.06 -14.88
C ASN A 260 8.97 -18.20 -13.85
N ASP A 261 8.34 -19.32 -14.16
CA ASP A 261 8.02 -20.43 -13.26
C ASP A 261 8.96 -21.63 -13.38
N SER A 262 10.02 -21.54 -14.20
CA SER A 262 10.96 -22.63 -14.39
C SER A 262 11.88 -22.83 -13.18
N ARG A 263 12.44 -24.06 -13.05
CA ARG A 263 13.47 -24.34 -12.05
C ARG A 263 14.69 -23.41 -12.18
N ALA A 264 15.11 -23.12 -13.41
CA ALA A 264 16.21 -22.19 -13.68
C ALA A 264 15.90 -20.78 -13.13
N CYS A 265 14.67 -20.30 -13.30
CA CYS A 265 14.23 -19.02 -12.70
C CYS A 265 14.31 -19.06 -11.16
N ALA A 266 13.92 -20.17 -10.53
CA ALA A 266 14.00 -20.31 -9.08
C ALA A 266 15.45 -20.30 -8.56
N GLU A 267 16.35 -21.01 -9.24
CA GLU A 267 17.78 -21.06 -8.91
C GLU A 267 18.45 -19.69 -9.10
N GLU A 268 18.13 -19.01 -10.18
CA GLU A 268 18.61 -17.67 -10.44
C GLU A 268 18.08 -16.65 -9.41
N LEU A 269 16.79 -16.70 -9.10
CA LEU A 269 16.19 -15.87 -8.04
C LEU A 269 16.90 -16.10 -6.70
N ALA A 270 17.21 -17.35 -6.36
CA ALA A 270 17.93 -17.65 -5.12
C ALA A 270 19.32 -16.98 -5.10
N ARG A 271 20.04 -16.98 -6.23
CA ARG A 271 21.34 -16.28 -6.34
C ARG A 271 21.18 -14.77 -6.12
N GLN A 272 20.16 -14.16 -6.75
CA GLN A 272 19.90 -12.73 -6.64
C GLN A 272 19.55 -12.31 -5.19
N VAL A 273 18.59 -13.00 -4.58
CA VAL A 273 18.12 -12.65 -3.23
C VAL A 273 19.24 -12.76 -2.18
N ARG A 274 20.14 -13.74 -2.32
CA ARG A 274 21.28 -13.92 -1.40
C ARG A 274 22.30 -12.77 -1.43
N ARG A 275 22.24 -11.89 -2.43
CA ARG A 275 23.08 -10.66 -2.48
C ARG A 275 22.61 -9.62 -1.46
N VAL A 276 21.37 -9.74 -0.96
CA VAL A 276 20.79 -8.80 0.00
C VAL A 276 20.79 -9.42 1.39
N PRO A 277 21.57 -8.91 2.33
CA PRO A 277 21.53 -9.36 3.72
C PRO A 277 20.11 -9.17 4.28
N MET A 278 19.65 -10.10 5.11
CA MET A 278 18.33 -9.99 5.75
C MET A 278 17.18 -9.86 4.75
N ALA A 279 17.15 -10.73 3.73
CA ALA A 279 16.07 -10.81 2.76
C ALA A 279 15.27 -12.10 2.90
N LYS A 280 13.99 -12.05 2.53
CA LYS A 280 13.09 -13.20 2.38
C LYS A 280 12.26 -13.05 1.11
N VAL A 281 11.61 -14.13 0.66
CA VAL A 281 10.76 -14.14 -0.53
C VAL A 281 9.33 -14.51 -0.17
N ASN A 282 8.37 -13.78 -0.70
CA ASN A 282 6.98 -14.18 -0.80
C ASN A 282 6.70 -14.66 -2.23
N LEU A 283 6.40 -15.94 -2.38
CA LEU A 283 5.90 -16.51 -3.65
C LEU A 283 4.40 -16.31 -3.74
N ILE A 284 3.94 -15.72 -4.83
CA ILE A 284 2.54 -15.40 -5.08
C ILE A 284 2.12 -16.08 -6.39
N PRO A 285 1.18 -17.03 -6.40
CA PRO A 285 0.63 -17.51 -7.65
C PRO A 285 -0.15 -16.38 -8.33
N LEU A 286 0.06 -16.20 -9.63
CA LEU A 286 -0.64 -15.18 -10.41
C LEU A 286 -2.16 -15.24 -10.18
N SER A 287 -2.77 -14.10 -9.94
CA SER A 287 -4.22 -13.92 -10.05
C SER A 287 -4.53 -13.40 -11.46
N PRO A 288 -5.37 -14.09 -12.26
CA PRO A 288 -5.65 -13.69 -13.64
C PRO A 288 -6.17 -12.26 -13.75
N VAL A 289 -5.75 -11.55 -14.79
CA VAL A 289 -6.18 -10.19 -15.12
C VAL A 289 -6.73 -10.16 -16.55
N SER A 290 -7.79 -9.39 -16.77
CA SER A 290 -8.53 -9.41 -18.05
C SER A 290 -7.72 -8.90 -19.24
N HIS A 291 -6.81 -7.95 -19.04
CA HIS A 291 -5.99 -7.35 -20.10
C HIS A 291 -4.80 -8.24 -20.54
N ARG A 292 -4.51 -9.34 -19.80
CA ARG A 292 -3.48 -10.34 -20.14
C ARG A 292 -4.06 -11.75 -19.97
N PRO A 293 -4.98 -12.16 -20.86
CA PRO A 293 -5.61 -13.47 -20.81
C PRO A 293 -4.64 -14.63 -21.14
N ASP A 294 -3.50 -14.29 -21.72
CA ASP A 294 -2.37 -15.20 -21.99
C ASP A 294 -1.61 -15.62 -20.71
N PHE A 295 -1.60 -14.76 -19.68
CA PHE A 295 -0.96 -15.09 -18.41
C PHE A 295 -1.83 -16.05 -17.60
N LYS A 296 -1.24 -17.16 -17.17
CA LYS A 296 -1.92 -18.24 -16.45
C LYS A 296 -1.35 -18.43 -15.05
N THR A 297 -2.21 -18.85 -14.13
CA THR A 297 -1.82 -19.26 -12.79
C THR A 297 -1.00 -20.54 -12.88
N PRO A 298 0.15 -20.67 -12.20
CA PRO A 298 0.88 -21.91 -12.09
C PRO A 298 0.10 -22.96 -11.30
N ASP A 299 0.38 -24.24 -11.52
CA ASP A 299 -0.15 -25.33 -10.71
C ASP A 299 0.60 -25.44 -9.36
N ASP A 300 0.00 -26.18 -8.42
CA ASP A 300 0.56 -26.35 -7.07
C ASP A 300 1.92 -27.06 -7.10
N GLN A 301 2.14 -27.98 -8.05
CA GLN A 301 3.41 -28.71 -8.20
C GLN A 301 4.54 -27.73 -8.59
N THR A 302 4.29 -26.84 -9.51
CA THR A 302 5.22 -25.75 -9.89
C THR A 302 5.53 -24.85 -8.70
N MET A 303 4.52 -24.44 -7.94
CA MET A 303 4.71 -23.60 -6.74
C MET A 303 5.53 -24.31 -5.67
N LEU A 304 5.29 -25.59 -5.44
CA LEU A 304 6.05 -26.39 -4.47
C LEU A 304 7.49 -26.62 -4.92
N MET A 305 7.73 -26.89 -6.22
CA MET A 305 9.07 -27.00 -6.79
C MET A 305 9.84 -25.68 -6.59
N PHE A 306 9.22 -24.53 -6.88
CA PHE A 306 9.84 -23.23 -6.74
C PHE A 306 10.22 -22.94 -5.27
N LEU A 307 9.29 -23.23 -4.34
CA LEU A 307 9.52 -23.12 -2.90
C LEU A 307 10.69 -24.02 -2.44
N ASP A 308 10.71 -25.28 -2.86
CA ASP A 308 11.77 -26.24 -2.50
C ASP A 308 13.15 -25.79 -2.98
N VAL A 309 13.24 -25.30 -4.23
CA VAL A 309 14.49 -24.76 -4.78
C VAL A 309 15.00 -23.57 -3.97
N LEU A 310 14.16 -22.62 -3.63
CA LEU A 310 14.56 -21.46 -2.83
C LEU A 310 15.01 -21.87 -1.42
N MET A 311 14.26 -22.75 -0.75
CA MET A 311 14.61 -23.22 0.59
C MET A 311 15.92 -24.02 0.59
N LYS A 312 16.17 -24.90 -0.40
CA LYS A 312 17.43 -25.63 -0.55
C LYS A 312 18.62 -24.71 -0.81
N ASN A 313 18.38 -23.53 -1.37
CA ASN A 313 19.39 -22.47 -1.54
C ASN A 313 19.45 -21.48 -0.37
N HIS A 314 18.92 -21.86 0.80
CA HIS A 314 18.95 -21.05 2.03
C HIS A 314 18.24 -19.69 1.93
N VAL A 315 17.24 -19.55 1.05
CA VAL A 315 16.39 -18.37 0.96
C VAL A 315 15.13 -18.64 1.78
N GLN A 316 14.92 -17.83 2.82
CA GLN A 316 13.69 -17.88 3.60
C GLN A 316 12.52 -17.52 2.69
N THR A 317 11.58 -18.45 2.49
CA THR A 317 10.52 -18.30 1.52
C THR A 317 9.17 -18.66 2.10
N MET A 318 8.15 -17.88 1.75
CA MET A 318 6.78 -18.10 2.14
C MET A 318 5.88 -18.18 0.92
N LEU A 319 4.99 -19.17 0.85
CA LEU A 319 3.95 -19.25 -0.17
C LEU A 319 2.73 -18.48 0.28
N ARG A 320 2.42 -17.39 -0.40
CA ARG A 320 1.27 -16.53 -0.10
C ARG A 320 0.08 -16.93 -0.96
N ARG A 321 -0.98 -17.46 -0.36
CA ARG A 321 -2.23 -17.72 -1.07
C ARG A 321 -3.01 -16.41 -1.27
N SER A 322 -3.43 -16.16 -2.51
CA SER A 322 -4.29 -15.01 -2.84
C SER A 322 -5.67 -15.17 -2.23
N ARG A 323 -6.20 -14.10 -1.65
CA ARG A 323 -7.57 -13.99 -1.12
C ARG A 323 -8.42 -13.08 -2.01
N GLY A 324 -9.74 -13.19 -1.92
CA GLY A 324 -10.66 -12.31 -2.65
C GLY A 324 -10.69 -12.50 -4.16
N LYS A 325 -10.29 -13.66 -4.68
CA LYS A 325 -10.19 -13.91 -6.14
C LYS A 325 -11.53 -13.75 -6.85
N ASP A 326 -12.61 -14.24 -6.27
CA ASP A 326 -13.98 -14.20 -6.79
C ASP A 326 -14.58 -12.77 -6.79
N ALA A 327 -14.06 -11.89 -5.94
CA ALA A 327 -14.42 -10.46 -5.90
C ALA A 327 -13.44 -9.56 -6.71
N ASN A 328 -12.52 -10.13 -7.48
CA ASN A 328 -11.43 -9.40 -8.13
C ASN A 328 -10.68 -8.48 -7.14
N ALA A 329 -10.41 -8.99 -5.95
CA ALA A 329 -9.77 -8.28 -4.85
C ALA A 329 -8.34 -8.79 -4.56
N ALA A 330 -7.85 -9.76 -5.32
CA ALA A 330 -6.50 -10.28 -5.17
C ALA A 330 -5.44 -9.30 -5.69
N CYS A 331 -4.17 -9.53 -5.30
CA CYS A 331 -3.06 -8.70 -5.76
C CYS A 331 -3.01 -8.61 -7.29
N GLY A 332 -2.85 -7.40 -7.82
CA GLY A 332 -2.83 -7.09 -9.24
C GLY A 332 -4.20 -6.96 -9.91
N GLN A 333 -5.31 -7.23 -9.20
CA GLN A 333 -6.66 -7.19 -9.78
C GLN A 333 -7.42 -5.86 -9.58
N LEU A 334 -6.90 -4.96 -8.74
CA LEU A 334 -7.53 -3.65 -8.51
C LEU A 334 -7.44 -2.77 -9.76
N ARG A 335 -8.55 -2.16 -10.16
CA ARG A 335 -8.64 -1.38 -11.40
C ARG A 335 -9.60 -0.20 -11.28
N LEU A 336 -9.42 0.76 -12.18
CA LEU A 336 -10.36 1.88 -12.36
C LEU A 336 -11.65 1.36 -13.02
N ARG A 337 -12.75 1.24 -12.28
CA ARG A 337 -14.04 0.78 -12.83
C ARG A 337 -14.90 1.90 -13.43
N HIS A 338 -14.80 3.13 -12.91
CA HIS A 338 -15.64 4.25 -13.37
C HIS A 338 -15.36 4.76 -14.79
N LEU A 339 -14.32 4.25 -15.47
CA LEU A 339 -14.04 4.59 -16.86
C LEU A 339 -14.59 3.56 -17.86
N GLU A 340 -15.44 2.62 -17.41
CA GLU A 340 -16.04 1.56 -18.24
C GLU A 340 -17.52 1.83 -18.54
N GLY A 341 -17.98 3.11 -18.42
CA GLY A 341 -19.30 3.57 -18.85
C GLY A 341 -19.32 4.05 -20.28
#